data_48361a41d6ca81293431a2e35bbdaad8
#
_entry.id   48361a41d6ca81293431a2e35bbdaad8
#
_cell.length_a   1.000
_cell.length_b   1.000
_cell.length_c   1.000
_cell.angle_alpha   90.00
_cell.angle_beta   90.00
_cell.angle_gamma   90.00
#
_symmetry.space_group_name_H-M   'P 1'
#
loop_
_entity.id
_entity.type
_entity.pdbx_description
1 polymer ?
#
loop_
_entity_poly.entity_id
_entity_poly.type
_entity_poly.pdbx_seq_one_letter_code
_entity_poly.pdbx_strand_id
1 'polypeptide(L)'
;VAGDAITLSGNNRLYLKDGGGYAHIDLRGKTLRFTVDVSRVPCSCNAALYLVSMPFPNGGYCDIQTQPSCTELDLFEANSHSIQATVHTRGGYGGDGTCNQWGCAVNWGNFPMTANGHSTSALFGPGGHIDSSRPFEVAASLSLDGELVVELEQGEQRTGLFNRSAASNPVGGSCG
;
A
#
# COMPACT_ATOMS: atom_id res chain seq x y z
N VAL A 1 -10.55 3.19 24.03
CA VAL A 1 -9.14 3.51 23.75
C VAL A 1 -8.48 3.78 25.09
N ALA A 2 -7.53 2.96 25.49
CA ALA A 2 -6.73 3.15 26.69
C ALA A 2 -5.34 3.61 26.25
N GLY A 3 -4.93 4.82 26.67
CA GLY A 3 -3.66 5.42 26.28
C GLY A 3 -3.63 5.86 24.79
N ASP A 4 -2.46 5.85 24.19
CA ASP A 4 -2.18 6.35 22.84
C ASP A 4 -2.25 5.25 21.76
N ALA A 5 -2.84 4.10 22.10
CA ALA A 5 -2.89 2.94 21.20
C ALA A 5 -4.31 2.47 20.93
N ILE A 6 -4.53 2.02 19.71
CA ILE A 6 -5.75 1.35 19.26
C ILE A 6 -5.38 -0.06 18.82
N THR A 7 -6.09 -1.06 19.33
CA THR A 7 -5.89 -2.45 18.92
C THR A 7 -7.02 -2.87 17.98
N LEU A 8 -6.64 -3.42 16.84
CA LEU A 8 -7.54 -4.08 15.91
C LEU A 8 -7.39 -5.58 16.04
N SER A 9 -8.49 -6.31 15.96
CA SER A 9 -8.51 -7.76 15.93
C SER A 9 -9.47 -8.28 14.85
N GLY A 10 -9.11 -9.38 14.21
CA GLY A 10 -9.87 -9.92 13.09
C GLY A 10 -9.84 -9.02 11.85
N ASN A 11 -10.81 -9.21 10.95
CA ASN A 11 -10.96 -8.36 9.76
C ASN A 11 -11.66 -7.05 10.13
N ASN A 12 -10.89 -6.07 10.57
CA ASN A 12 -11.37 -4.76 10.98
C ASN A 12 -10.53 -3.66 10.34
N ARG A 13 -11.14 -2.47 10.23
CA ARG A 13 -10.49 -1.26 9.71
C ARG A 13 -10.85 -0.03 10.53
N LEU A 14 -9.94 0.93 10.50
CA LEU A 14 -10.14 2.26 11.08
C LEU A 14 -10.16 3.31 9.98
N TYR A 15 -10.89 4.37 10.22
CA TYR A 15 -10.94 5.53 9.34
C TYR A 15 -10.41 6.74 10.09
N LEU A 16 -9.56 7.50 9.44
CA LEU A 16 -9.21 8.82 9.94
C LEU A 16 -10.42 9.76 9.76
N LYS A 17 -10.76 10.45 10.81
CA LYS A 17 -11.88 11.40 10.85
C LYS A 17 -11.39 12.81 11.19
N ASP A 18 -12.02 13.82 10.58
CA ASP A 18 -11.81 15.21 10.87
C ASP A 18 -13.18 15.94 10.84
N GLY A 19 -13.51 16.66 11.93
CA GLY A 19 -14.73 17.45 12.02
C GLY A 19 -16.05 16.69 11.80
N GLY A 20 -16.08 15.39 12.06
CA GLY A 20 -17.28 14.53 11.90
C GLY A 20 -17.42 13.87 10.52
N GLY A 21 -16.53 14.18 9.57
CA GLY A 21 -16.38 13.50 8.29
C GLY A 21 -15.14 12.64 8.21
N TYR A 22 -14.87 12.04 7.05
CA TYR A 22 -13.59 11.42 6.77
C TYR A 22 -12.51 12.50 6.65
N ALA A 23 -11.30 12.19 7.12
CA ALA A 23 -10.15 13.08 6.92
C ALA A 23 -9.78 13.10 5.43
N HIS A 24 -9.68 14.30 4.89
CA HIS A 24 -9.22 14.52 3.51
C HIS A 24 -7.70 14.68 3.50
N ILE A 25 -7.02 13.75 2.86
CA ILE A 25 -5.56 13.79 2.69
C ILE A 25 -5.26 14.13 1.23
N ASP A 26 -4.83 15.36 0.96
CA ASP A 26 -4.24 15.72 -0.34
C ASP A 26 -2.75 15.43 -0.29
N LEU A 27 -2.38 14.30 -0.88
CA LEU A 27 -1.00 13.82 -0.90
C LEU A 27 -0.18 14.44 -2.05
N ARG A 28 -0.80 15.13 -3.02
CA ARG A 28 -0.10 15.71 -4.18
C ARG A 28 0.96 16.71 -3.76
N GLY A 29 2.18 16.49 -4.25
CA GLY A 29 3.36 17.26 -3.90
C GLY A 29 3.82 17.09 -2.45
N LYS A 30 3.38 16.02 -1.77
CA LYS A 30 3.69 15.75 -0.37
C LYS A 30 4.15 14.30 -0.18
N THR A 31 4.74 14.06 0.97
CA THR A 31 5.14 12.73 1.42
C THR A 31 4.43 12.40 2.73
N LEU A 32 3.73 11.27 2.76
CA LEU A 32 3.21 10.67 3.98
C LEU A 32 4.27 9.69 4.51
N ARG A 33 4.69 9.89 5.76
CA ARG A 33 5.63 8.99 6.44
C ARG A 33 4.99 8.37 7.65
N PHE A 34 5.23 7.09 7.85
CA PHE A 34 4.75 6.36 9.03
C PHE A 34 5.65 5.17 9.32
N THR A 35 5.80 4.87 10.62
CA THR A 35 6.56 3.70 11.07
C THR A 35 5.62 2.53 11.28
N VAL A 36 6.05 1.36 10.86
CA VAL A 36 5.32 0.11 11.01
C VAL A 36 6.19 -0.95 11.68
N ASP A 37 5.54 -1.84 12.41
CA ASP A 37 6.11 -3.06 12.95
C ASP A 37 5.21 -4.23 12.58
N VAL A 38 5.68 -5.06 11.66
CA VAL A 38 4.98 -6.26 11.18
C VAL A 38 5.56 -7.55 11.73
N SER A 39 6.50 -7.46 12.65
CA SER A 39 7.21 -8.63 13.23
C SER A 39 6.26 -9.69 13.80
N ARG A 40 5.06 -9.27 14.21
CA ARG A 40 4.03 -10.12 14.81
C ARG A 40 2.82 -10.33 13.91
N VAL A 41 2.86 -9.90 12.67
CA VAL A 41 1.79 -10.14 11.69
C VAL A 41 2.10 -11.45 10.95
N PRO A 42 1.34 -12.53 11.19
CA PRO A 42 1.66 -13.82 10.59
C PRO A 42 1.41 -13.85 9.09
N CYS A 43 2.02 -14.81 8.40
CA CYS A 43 2.01 -14.96 6.94
C CYS A 43 0.61 -14.95 6.28
N SER A 44 -0.41 -15.37 7.00
CA SER A 44 -1.80 -15.43 6.49
C SER A 44 -2.62 -14.17 6.78
N CYS A 45 -1.99 -13.16 7.40
CA CYS A 45 -2.63 -11.89 7.73
C CYS A 45 -2.08 -10.76 6.87
N ASN A 46 -2.86 -9.70 6.75
CA ASN A 46 -2.46 -8.47 6.07
C ASN A 46 -2.68 -7.28 7.00
N ALA A 47 -1.63 -6.51 7.25
CA ALA A 47 -1.71 -5.19 7.85
C ALA A 47 -1.58 -4.17 6.72
N ALA A 48 -2.53 -3.24 6.62
CA ALA A 48 -2.60 -2.31 5.50
C ALA A 48 -2.79 -0.86 5.96
N LEU A 49 -2.17 0.07 5.22
CA LEU A 49 -2.51 1.48 5.21
C LEU A 49 -2.74 1.91 3.77
N TYR A 50 -3.95 2.36 3.49
CA TYR A 50 -4.37 2.69 2.14
C TYR A 50 -5.29 3.92 2.13
N LEU A 51 -5.36 4.57 0.98
CA LEU A 51 -6.21 5.73 0.71
C LEU A 51 -7.28 5.33 -0.28
N VAL A 52 -8.53 5.73 -0.02
CA VAL A 52 -9.66 5.47 -0.91
C VAL A 52 -10.48 6.72 -1.17
N SER A 53 -10.99 6.85 -2.39
CA SER A 53 -11.86 7.96 -2.79
C SER A 53 -13.31 7.75 -2.34
N MET A 54 -13.52 7.55 -1.03
CA MET A 54 -14.87 7.37 -0.49
C MET A 54 -15.72 8.62 -0.65
N PRO A 55 -17.08 8.47 -0.79
CA PRO A 55 -17.98 9.60 -0.86
C PRO A 55 -17.90 10.45 0.42
N PHE A 56 -17.54 11.70 0.24
CA PHE A 56 -17.46 12.69 1.33
C PHE A 56 -18.85 13.26 1.65
N PRO A 57 -19.16 13.62 2.91
CA PRO A 57 -18.30 13.50 4.10
C PRO A 57 -18.42 12.17 4.83
N ASN A 58 -19.46 11.39 4.64
CA ASN A 58 -19.78 10.21 5.43
C ASN A 58 -20.45 9.10 4.61
N GLY A 59 -20.06 8.91 3.36
CA GLY A 59 -20.53 7.78 2.55
C GLY A 59 -20.14 6.44 3.18
N GLY A 60 -20.80 5.38 2.74
CA GLY A 60 -20.41 4.02 3.10
C GLY A 60 -18.99 3.68 2.60
N TYR A 61 -18.37 2.68 3.20
CA TYR A 61 -17.10 2.16 2.71
C TYR A 61 -17.23 1.71 1.26
N CYS A 62 -16.25 2.08 0.47
CA CYS A 62 -16.02 1.54 -0.85
C CYS A 62 -14.52 1.40 -1.09
N ASP A 63 -14.16 0.45 -1.92
CA ASP A 63 -12.82 0.21 -2.46
C ASP A 63 -12.95 -0.16 -3.94
N ILE A 64 -11.89 -0.61 -4.55
CA ILE A 64 -11.94 -0.99 -5.97
C ILE A 64 -12.84 -2.21 -6.23
N GLN A 65 -13.04 -3.07 -5.23
CA GLN A 65 -13.81 -4.32 -5.37
C GLN A 65 -15.28 -4.16 -5.03
N THR A 66 -15.67 -3.06 -4.40
CA THR A 66 -17.08 -2.80 -4.04
C THR A 66 -17.92 -2.31 -5.22
N GLN A 67 -19.24 -2.30 -5.05
CA GLN A 67 -20.17 -1.69 -6.02
C GLN A 67 -21.02 -0.62 -5.31
N PRO A 68 -20.90 0.65 -5.67
CA PRO A 68 -19.97 1.23 -6.66
C PRO A 68 -18.52 1.15 -6.18
N SER A 69 -17.59 1.01 -7.13
CA SER A 69 -16.16 0.97 -6.81
C SER A 69 -15.57 2.34 -6.56
N CYS A 70 -14.51 2.39 -5.75
CA CYS A 70 -13.72 3.58 -5.48
C CYS A 70 -12.27 3.37 -5.89
N THR A 71 -11.60 4.43 -6.34
CA THR A 71 -10.15 4.41 -6.54
C THR A 71 -9.46 4.16 -5.21
N GLU A 72 -8.43 3.32 -5.22
CA GLU A 72 -7.71 2.87 -4.05
C GLU A 72 -6.20 2.94 -4.29
N LEU A 73 -5.48 3.46 -3.32
CA LEU A 73 -4.03 3.51 -3.30
C LEU A 73 -3.55 2.77 -2.06
N ASP A 74 -3.06 1.54 -2.25
CA ASP A 74 -2.46 0.77 -1.17
C ASP A 74 -1.01 1.20 -1.01
N LEU A 75 -0.77 2.08 -0.05
CA LEU A 75 0.57 2.59 0.23
C LEU A 75 1.43 1.53 0.91
N PHE A 76 0.77 0.62 1.62
CA PHE A 76 1.40 -0.43 2.40
C PHE A 76 0.41 -1.55 2.66
N GLU A 77 0.76 -2.76 2.30
CA GLU A 77 0.11 -4.00 2.66
C GLU A 77 1.19 -5.04 2.98
N ALA A 78 1.23 -5.55 4.19
CA ALA A 78 2.30 -6.45 4.59
C ALA A 78 1.95 -7.42 5.70
N ASN A 79 2.78 -8.43 5.80
CA ASN A 79 2.97 -9.28 6.97
C ASN A 79 4.48 -9.42 7.26
N SER A 80 4.84 -10.30 8.18
CA SER A 80 6.25 -10.51 8.55
C SER A 80 7.14 -11.10 7.44
N HIS A 81 6.58 -11.52 6.31
CA HIS A 81 7.33 -12.19 5.23
C HIS A 81 7.20 -11.52 3.87
N SER A 82 6.20 -10.68 3.70
CA SER A 82 5.85 -10.12 2.40
C SER A 82 5.32 -8.70 2.53
N ILE A 83 5.59 -7.88 1.53
CA ILE A 83 5.09 -6.52 1.43
C ILE A 83 4.71 -6.20 -0.01
N GLN A 84 3.68 -5.40 -0.17
CA GLN A 84 3.30 -4.82 -1.47
C GLN A 84 2.79 -3.40 -1.34
N ALA A 85 2.84 -2.67 -2.45
CA ALA A 85 2.12 -1.43 -2.68
C ALA A 85 1.40 -1.54 -4.02
N THR A 86 0.17 -1.00 -4.09
CA THR A 86 -0.71 -1.19 -5.24
C THR A 86 -1.46 0.09 -5.57
N VAL A 87 -1.63 0.38 -6.86
CA VAL A 87 -2.54 1.42 -7.35
C VAL A 87 -3.71 0.74 -8.05
N HIS A 88 -4.94 1.04 -7.60
CA HIS A 88 -6.17 0.63 -8.26
C HIS A 88 -6.93 1.85 -8.75
N THR A 89 -7.21 1.91 -10.05
CA THR A 89 -7.95 3.02 -10.66
C THR A 89 -9.35 2.59 -11.10
N ARG A 90 -10.25 3.55 -11.17
CA ARG A 90 -11.60 3.38 -11.74
C ARG A 90 -11.50 3.22 -13.26
N GLY A 91 -11.13 2.14 -13.72
CA GLY A 91 -11.21 1.90 -15.13
C GLY A 91 -11.30 0.40 -15.30
N GLY A 92 -12.36 -0.14 -15.69
CA GLY A 92 -12.53 -1.58 -15.82
C GLY A 92 -11.30 -2.26 -16.45
N TYR A 93 -11.37 -3.51 -16.75
CA TYR A 93 -10.33 -4.26 -17.46
C TYR A 93 -9.82 -3.47 -18.65
N GLY A 94 -8.81 -2.65 -18.44
CA GLY A 94 -8.37 -1.66 -19.40
C GLY A 94 -7.30 -2.20 -20.32
N GLY A 95 -7.60 -2.19 -21.59
CA GLY A 95 -6.57 -2.30 -22.59
C GLY A 95 -5.76 -1.01 -22.80
N ASP A 96 -5.90 -0.01 -21.94
CA ASP A 96 -5.26 1.31 -22.06
C ASP A 96 -4.01 1.49 -21.21
N GLY A 97 -3.59 0.43 -20.52
CA GLY A 97 -2.40 0.47 -19.66
C GLY A 97 -2.60 1.13 -18.31
N THR A 98 -3.81 1.48 -17.91
CA THR A 98 -4.11 1.98 -16.58
C THR A 98 -4.20 0.84 -15.56
N CYS A 99 -3.95 1.14 -14.30
CA CYS A 99 -4.12 0.19 -13.20
C CYS A 99 -5.60 -0.05 -12.97
N ASN A 100 -6.07 -1.25 -13.26
CA ASN A 100 -7.48 -1.63 -13.18
C ASN A 100 -7.87 -2.13 -11.78
N GLN A 101 -8.99 -2.84 -11.67
CA GLN A 101 -9.48 -3.41 -10.41
C GLN A 101 -8.51 -4.42 -9.77
N TRP A 102 -7.62 -5.05 -10.54
CA TRP A 102 -6.58 -5.94 -10.02
C TRP A 102 -5.34 -5.19 -9.58
N GLY A 103 -5.27 -3.90 -9.92
CA GLY A 103 -4.20 -3.00 -9.55
C GLY A 103 -2.92 -3.17 -10.35
N CYS A 104 -2.05 -2.20 -10.17
CA CYS A 104 -0.65 -2.28 -10.52
C CYS A 104 0.13 -2.42 -9.22
N ALA A 105 0.73 -3.57 -8.98
CA ALA A 105 1.39 -3.88 -7.73
C ALA A 105 2.88 -4.14 -7.92
N VAL A 106 3.65 -3.85 -6.88
CA VAL A 106 5.01 -4.37 -6.69
C VAL A 106 5.04 -5.12 -5.37
N ASN A 107 5.51 -6.35 -5.42
CA ASN A 107 5.54 -7.26 -4.29
C ASN A 107 6.97 -7.68 -3.97
N TRP A 108 7.33 -7.71 -2.70
CA TRP A 108 8.59 -8.23 -2.19
C TRP A 108 8.36 -9.25 -1.08
N GLY A 109 9.30 -10.19 -0.94
CA GLY A 109 9.26 -11.22 0.08
C GLY A 109 9.03 -12.61 -0.48
N ASN A 110 8.42 -13.49 0.33
CA ASN A 110 8.16 -14.88 -0.02
C ASN A 110 6.89 -15.05 -0.87
N PHE A 111 6.70 -14.21 -1.87
CA PHE A 111 5.67 -14.46 -2.86
C PHE A 111 6.13 -15.55 -3.84
N PRO A 112 5.29 -16.53 -4.15
CA PRO A 112 5.63 -17.57 -5.11
C PRO A 112 5.77 -17.04 -6.54
N MET A 113 5.31 -15.82 -6.79
CA MET A 113 5.40 -15.18 -8.09
C MET A 113 6.16 -13.86 -7.99
N THR A 114 7.42 -13.89 -8.32
CA THR A 114 8.20 -12.70 -8.59
C THR A 114 8.11 -12.38 -10.09
N ALA A 115 8.17 -11.12 -10.43
CA ALA A 115 8.08 -10.65 -11.82
C ALA A 115 9.10 -11.28 -12.79
N ASN A 116 10.07 -12.05 -12.31
CA ASN A 116 11.06 -12.76 -13.11
C ASN A 116 11.43 -14.14 -12.52
N GLY A 117 10.59 -14.74 -11.68
CA GLY A 117 10.86 -16.06 -11.10
C GLY A 117 11.94 -16.07 -10.02
N HIS A 118 12.38 -14.90 -9.54
CA HIS A 118 13.37 -14.79 -8.47
C HIS A 118 12.69 -14.40 -7.15
N SER A 119 13.07 -15.07 -6.07
CA SER A 119 12.62 -14.69 -4.73
C SER A 119 13.18 -13.32 -4.37
N THR A 120 12.29 -12.44 -3.88
CA THR A 120 12.66 -11.12 -3.33
C THR A 120 12.81 -11.13 -1.81
N SER A 121 12.88 -12.31 -1.19
CA SER A 121 13.04 -12.47 0.26
C SER A 121 14.32 -11.81 0.80
N ALA A 122 15.36 -11.66 -0.02
CA ALA A 122 16.54 -10.89 0.33
C ALA A 122 16.26 -9.38 0.48
N LEU A 123 15.20 -8.87 -0.13
CA LEU A 123 14.83 -7.46 -0.04
C LEU A 123 13.93 -7.18 1.17
N PHE A 124 12.97 -8.06 1.46
CA PHE A 124 12.04 -7.90 2.56
C PHE A 124 11.75 -9.25 3.23
N GLY A 125 11.74 -9.27 4.54
CA GLY A 125 11.48 -10.45 5.36
C GLY A 125 12.41 -10.49 6.57
N PRO A 126 12.29 -11.49 7.45
CA PRO A 126 13.21 -11.64 8.58
C PRO A 126 14.67 -11.76 8.10
N GLY A 127 15.52 -10.82 8.53
CA GLY A 127 16.93 -10.75 8.11
C GLY A 127 17.15 -10.23 6.68
N GLY A 128 16.13 -9.75 5.99
CA GLY A 128 16.23 -9.12 4.68
C GLY A 128 16.90 -7.74 4.72
N HIS A 129 17.06 -7.11 3.56
CA HIS A 129 17.56 -5.73 3.45
C HIS A 129 16.69 -4.78 4.27
N ILE A 130 15.37 -4.91 4.16
CA ILE A 130 14.41 -4.41 5.15
C ILE A 130 14.00 -5.60 6.01
N ASP A 131 14.53 -5.63 7.21
CA ASP A 131 14.31 -6.72 8.17
C ASP A 131 12.96 -6.55 8.86
N SER A 132 11.97 -7.32 8.44
CA SER A 132 10.60 -7.27 8.94
C SER A 132 10.44 -7.70 10.42
N SER A 133 11.50 -8.26 11.03
CA SER A 133 11.52 -8.56 12.48
C SER A 133 11.70 -7.32 13.35
N ARG A 134 11.91 -6.15 12.75
CA ARG A 134 12.10 -4.86 13.41
C ARG A 134 11.25 -3.78 12.74
N PRO A 135 10.91 -2.70 13.46
CA PRO A 135 10.23 -1.56 12.86
C PRO A 135 11.00 -0.95 11.70
N PHE A 136 10.26 -0.45 10.71
CA PHE A 136 10.78 0.31 9.57
C PHE A 136 9.82 1.45 9.21
N GLU A 137 10.31 2.42 8.46
CA GLU A 137 9.49 3.53 7.96
C GLU A 137 9.05 3.27 6.52
N VAL A 138 7.81 3.66 6.23
CA VAL A 138 7.26 3.75 4.88
C VAL A 138 7.11 5.22 4.54
N ALA A 139 7.65 5.62 3.39
CA ALA A 139 7.54 6.97 2.84
C ALA A 139 6.80 6.91 1.50
N ALA A 140 5.56 7.38 1.46
CA ALA A 140 4.74 7.44 0.26
C ALA A 140 4.64 8.88 -0.25
N SER A 141 5.13 9.14 -1.43
CA SER A 141 5.15 10.45 -2.08
C SER A 141 4.30 10.44 -3.34
N LEU A 142 3.45 11.44 -3.51
CA LEU A 142 2.69 11.63 -4.75
C LEU A 142 3.13 12.95 -5.40
N SER A 143 3.67 12.87 -6.61
CA SER A 143 4.05 14.08 -7.37
C SER A 143 2.81 14.85 -7.82
N LEU A 144 3.01 16.09 -8.30
CA LEU A 144 1.91 16.92 -8.82
C LEU A 144 1.31 16.34 -10.11
N ASP A 145 2.08 15.59 -10.85
CA ASP A 145 1.69 14.91 -12.12
C ASP A 145 1.14 13.49 -11.88
N GLY A 146 1.01 13.06 -10.61
CA GLY A 146 0.34 11.81 -10.25
C GLY A 146 1.27 10.59 -10.20
N GLU A 147 2.57 10.77 -10.11
CA GLU A 147 3.51 9.67 -9.86
C GLU A 147 3.52 9.32 -8.37
N LEU A 148 3.19 8.07 -8.05
CA LEU A 148 3.30 7.51 -6.71
C LEU A 148 4.66 6.81 -6.56
N VAL A 149 5.40 7.20 -5.54
CA VAL A 149 6.65 6.55 -5.12
C VAL A 149 6.47 6.09 -3.68
N VAL A 150 6.74 4.83 -3.41
CA VAL A 150 6.77 4.27 -2.05
C VAL A 150 8.17 3.75 -1.77
N GLU A 151 8.77 4.22 -0.72
CA GLU A 151 10.10 3.85 -0.26
C GLU A 151 10.03 3.26 1.15
N LEU A 152 10.93 2.33 1.43
CA LEU A 152 11.11 1.74 2.75
C LEU A 152 12.46 2.18 3.31
N GLU A 153 12.47 2.56 4.58
CA GLU A 153 13.67 3.04 5.28
C GLU A 153 13.84 2.28 6.61
N GLN A 154 15.04 1.79 6.88
CA GLN A 154 15.37 1.14 8.14
C GLN A 154 16.83 1.41 8.52
N GLY A 155 17.06 2.25 9.52
CA GLY A 155 18.39 2.74 9.85
C GLY A 155 18.99 3.53 8.69
N GLU A 156 20.16 3.10 8.21
CA GLU A 156 20.81 3.71 7.03
C GLU A 156 20.34 3.12 5.70
N GLN A 157 19.54 2.07 5.74
CA GLN A 157 19.05 1.40 4.55
C GLN A 157 17.82 2.10 4.00
N ARG A 158 17.80 2.31 2.70
CA ARG A 158 16.67 2.87 1.97
C ARG A 158 16.50 2.15 0.65
N THR A 159 15.27 1.85 0.29
CA THR A 159 14.97 1.15 -0.95
C THR A 159 13.58 1.49 -1.47
N GLY A 160 13.44 1.65 -2.79
CA GLY A 160 12.16 1.92 -3.43
C GLY A 160 11.34 0.63 -3.56
N LEU A 161 10.19 0.59 -2.93
CA LEU A 161 9.22 -0.50 -3.10
C LEU A 161 8.39 -0.30 -4.37
N PHE A 162 7.94 0.91 -4.62
CA PHE A 162 7.01 1.23 -5.70
C PHE A 162 7.37 2.56 -6.34
N ASN A 163 7.38 2.61 -7.67
CA ASN A 163 7.58 3.84 -8.42
C ASN A 163 6.73 3.80 -9.69
N ARG A 164 5.62 4.57 -9.71
CA ARG A 164 4.71 4.59 -10.85
C ARG A 164 4.01 5.92 -11.04
N SER A 165 3.92 6.33 -12.29
CA SER A 165 2.94 7.31 -12.71
C SER A 165 1.59 6.64 -13.04
N ALA A 166 0.50 7.36 -12.80
CA ALA A 166 -0.84 6.91 -13.21
C ALA A 166 -0.95 6.65 -14.74
N ALA A 167 -0.01 7.18 -15.52
CA ALA A 167 0.06 7.04 -16.97
C ALA A 167 1.10 6.02 -17.45
N SER A 168 1.93 5.45 -16.57
CA SER A 168 2.95 4.50 -17.00
C SER A 168 2.42 3.08 -16.99
N ASN A 169 2.62 2.40 -18.11
CA ASN A 169 2.43 0.96 -18.18
C ASN A 169 3.30 0.27 -17.13
N PRO A 170 2.78 -0.77 -16.47
CA PRO A 170 3.54 -1.56 -15.54
C PRO A 170 4.76 -2.17 -16.23
N VAL A 171 5.95 -1.69 -15.89
CA VAL A 171 7.18 -2.36 -16.32
C VAL A 171 7.30 -3.65 -15.51
N GLY A 172 6.92 -4.77 -16.09
CA GLY A 172 7.14 -6.10 -15.55
C GLY A 172 6.28 -6.49 -14.33
N GLY A 173 5.32 -5.68 -13.92
CA GLY A 173 4.28 -6.10 -12.99
C GLY A 173 3.05 -6.50 -13.79
N SER A 174 2.60 -7.72 -13.67
CA SER A 174 1.32 -8.10 -14.22
C SER A 174 0.22 -7.28 -13.53
N CYS A 175 -0.37 -6.32 -14.24
CA CYS A 175 -1.76 -6.02 -14.04
C CYS A 175 -2.50 -7.18 -14.72
N GLY A 176 -2.76 -8.24 -14.04
CA GLY A 176 -3.42 -9.41 -14.60
C GLY A 176 -4.13 -10.13 -13.53
#